data_3f02c8b783d1743a15a8c028f5b7870b
#
_entry.id   3f02c8b783d1743a15a8c028f5b7870b
#
_cell.length_a   1.000
_cell.length_b   1.000
_cell.length_c   1.000
_cell.angle_alpha   90.00
_cell.angle_beta   90.00
_cell.angle_gamma   90.00
#
_symmetry.space_group_name_H-M   'P 1'
#
loop_
_entity.id
_entity.type
_entity.pdbx_description
1 polymer ?
#
loop_
_entity_poly.entity_id
_entity_poly.type
_entity_poly.pdbx_seq_one_letter_code
_entity_poly.pdbx_strand_id
1 'polypeptide(L)'
;EFNVPFRVRDQVPNLFEHWIAKNLFCYIRLACGSKLRKDLLPVLNRPKRYMNRECLNDEIICWEYMMDYYKDKPYVCDKIERLQYDLKMLGRMGPFAAINYIRHVMGYEEYLKEYAEFRRMNAEDLMEALNELQESARAYKTYDEWFAYMERYKKEMDEMRKRQQEVKEGVHLATMHSSKG
;
A
#
# COMPACT_ATOMS: atom_id res chain seq x y z
N GLU A 1 6.07 -36.33 -17.55
CA GLU A 1 6.30 -35.25 -16.57
C GLU A 1 6.40 -35.89 -15.19
N PHE A 2 7.58 -35.79 -14.56
CA PHE A 2 7.80 -36.28 -13.21
C PHE A 2 7.30 -35.20 -12.25
N ASN A 3 6.13 -35.41 -11.64
CA ASN A 3 5.57 -34.53 -10.64
C ASN A 3 6.31 -34.77 -9.29
N VAL A 4 7.51 -34.20 -9.15
CA VAL A 4 8.30 -34.29 -7.93
C VAL A 4 7.74 -33.31 -6.91
N PRO A 5 7.21 -33.74 -5.76
CA PRO A 5 6.77 -32.82 -4.73
C PRO A 5 7.98 -32.04 -4.19
N PHE A 6 7.86 -30.70 -4.17
CA PHE A 6 8.91 -29.82 -3.65
C PHE A 6 8.35 -28.89 -2.58
N ARG A 7 9.20 -28.47 -1.68
CA ARG A 7 8.91 -27.54 -0.62
C ARG A 7 9.81 -26.31 -0.78
N VAL A 8 9.22 -25.13 -0.86
CA VAL A 8 9.98 -23.87 -0.86
C VAL A 8 10.17 -23.43 0.59
N ARG A 9 11.42 -23.27 1.02
CA ARG A 9 11.75 -22.84 2.38
C ARG A 9 11.43 -21.35 2.58
N ASP A 10 11.67 -20.54 1.55
CA ASP A 10 11.39 -19.11 1.59
C ASP A 10 9.97 -18.84 1.10
N GLN A 11 9.14 -18.29 1.97
CA GLN A 11 7.78 -17.85 1.57
C GLN A 11 7.93 -16.63 0.66
N VAL A 12 7.35 -16.72 -0.54
CA VAL A 12 7.22 -15.54 -1.41
C VAL A 12 6.37 -14.51 -0.67
N PRO A 13 6.90 -13.31 -0.39
CA PRO A 13 6.12 -12.27 0.27
C PRO A 13 4.89 -11.92 -0.58
N ASN A 14 3.73 -11.79 0.05
CA ASN A 14 2.56 -11.32 -0.67
C ASN A 14 2.70 -9.79 -0.90
N LEU A 15 2.83 -9.39 -2.16
CA LEU A 15 2.96 -7.99 -2.58
C LEU A 15 1.86 -7.10 -1.97
N PHE A 16 0.62 -7.61 -1.90
CA PHE A 16 -0.54 -6.85 -1.39
C PHE A 16 -0.59 -6.75 0.15
N GLU A 17 0.24 -7.53 0.86
CA GLU A 17 0.43 -7.40 2.30
C GLU A 17 1.55 -6.43 2.67
N HIS A 18 2.34 -5.99 1.69
CA HIS A 18 3.39 -5.02 1.91
C HIS A 18 2.81 -3.69 2.42
N TRP A 19 3.53 -3.01 3.32
CA TRP A 19 3.04 -1.77 3.93
C TRP A 19 2.80 -0.64 2.93
N ILE A 20 3.55 -0.61 1.82
CA ILE A 20 3.32 0.32 0.70
C ILE A 20 1.95 0.04 0.07
N ALA A 21 1.63 -1.22 -0.22
CA ALA A 21 0.32 -1.60 -0.74
C ALA A 21 -0.81 -1.17 0.19
N LYS A 22 -0.66 -1.39 1.50
CA LYS A 22 -1.63 -0.96 2.51
C LYS A 22 -1.85 0.55 2.50
N ASN A 23 -0.80 1.35 2.30
CA ASN A 23 -0.92 2.80 2.16
C ASN A 23 -1.67 3.20 0.88
N LEU A 24 -1.36 2.59 -0.27
CA LEU A 24 -2.07 2.83 -1.52
C LEU A 24 -3.56 2.49 -1.39
N PHE A 25 -3.88 1.37 -0.74
CA PHE A 25 -5.28 0.97 -0.49
C PHE A 25 -6.00 1.94 0.43
N CYS A 26 -5.32 2.52 1.42
CA CYS A 26 -5.89 3.58 2.26
C CYS A 26 -6.26 4.80 1.42
N TYR A 27 -5.37 5.28 0.55
CA TYR A 27 -5.66 6.38 -0.37
C TYR A 27 -6.86 6.08 -1.28
N ILE A 28 -6.89 4.89 -1.87
CA ILE A 28 -7.96 4.48 -2.77
C ILE A 28 -9.31 4.37 -2.03
N ARG A 29 -9.34 3.77 -0.83
CA ARG A 29 -10.57 3.71 -0.03
C ARG A 29 -11.10 5.10 0.34
N LEU A 30 -10.21 6.02 0.72
CA LEU A 30 -10.57 7.41 0.97
C LEU A 30 -11.12 8.09 -0.29
N ALA A 31 -10.51 7.86 -1.44
CA ALA A 31 -10.96 8.38 -2.74
C ALA A 31 -12.32 7.80 -3.16
N CYS A 32 -12.62 6.54 -2.79
CA CYS A 32 -13.92 5.89 -2.97
C CYS A 32 -14.98 6.31 -1.94
N GLY A 33 -14.67 7.30 -1.09
CA GLY A 33 -15.63 7.88 -0.15
C GLY A 33 -15.58 7.34 1.28
N SER A 34 -14.57 6.52 1.63
CA SER A 34 -14.37 6.16 3.04
C SER A 34 -14.11 7.41 3.87
N LYS A 35 -14.82 7.51 4.99
CA LYS A 35 -14.62 8.55 6.00
C LYS A 35 -14.03 7.99 7.29
N LEU A 36 -13.46 6.80 7.23
CA LEU A 36 -12.99 6.12 8.43
C LEU A 36 -11.57 6.59 8.80
N ARG A 37 -11.40 6.94 10.08
CA ARG A 37 -10.10 7.30 10.69
C ARG A 37 -9.01 6.26 10.38
N LYS A 38 -9.34 4.96 10.42
CA LYS A 38 -8.40 3.87 10.13
C LYS A 38 -7.81 3.92 8.72
N ASP A 39 -8.49 4.54 7.76
CA ASP A 39 -7.99 4.68 6.39
C ASP A 39 -7.13 5.95 6.22
N LEU A 40 -7.40 7.02 6.97
CA LEU A 40 -6.60 8.24 6.88
C LEU A 40 -5.33 8.17 7.74
N LEU A 41 -5.41 7.62 8.94
CA LEU A 41 -4.32 7.61 9.90
C LEU A 41 -3.00 7.01 9.36
N PRO A 42 -3.00 5.88 8.61
CA PRO A 42 -1.76 5.32 8.05
C PRO A 42 -1.08 6.22 7.02
N VAL A 43 -1.84 7.07 6.33
CA VAL A 43 -1.35 7.94 5.25
C VAL A 43 -1.36 9.43 5.61
N LEU A 44 -1.73 9.78 6.84
CA LEU A 44 -1.86 11.16 7.31
C LEU A 44 -0.62 12.01 6.99
N ASN A 45 0.58 11.45 7.23
CA ASN A 45 1.88 12.06 6.95
C ASN A 45 2.75 11.25 5.98
N ARG A 46 2.14 10.64 4.97
CA ARG A 46 2.85 9.85 3.94
C ARG A 46 2.35 10.23 2.54
N PRO A 47 2.88 11.30 1.92
CA PRO A 47 4.01 12.15 2.29
C PRO A 47 3.75 13.09 3.48
N LYS A 48 4.81 13.74 3.95
CA LYS A 48 4.82 14.57 5.14
C LYS A 48 3.90 15.79 5.02
N ARG A 49 2.92 15.91 5.93
CA ARG A 49 1.95 17.02 5.98
C ARG A 49 1.94 17.76 7.30
N TYR A 50 2.78 17.34 8.26
CA TYR A 50 2.89 17.96 9.59
C TYR A 50 1.61 17.89 10.43
N MET A 51 0.78 16.88 10.19
CA MET A 51 -0.44 16.67 10.95
C MET A 51 -0.19 15.77 12.17
N ASN A 52 -0.75 16.15 13.32
CA ASN A 52 -0.80 15.30 14.48
C ASN A 52 -2.03 14.38 14.39
N ARG A 53 -1.89 13.13 14.84
CA ARG A 53 -3.01 12.18 14.93
C ARG A 53 -4.17 12.64 15.82
N GLU A 54 -3.91 13.59 16.71
CA GLU A 54 -4.91 14.19 17.59
C GLU A 54 -5.95 15.04 16.84
N CYS A 55 -5.66 15.47 15.59
CA CYS A 55 -6.66 16.10 14.74
C CYS A 55 -7.74 15.11 14.23
N LEU A 56 -7.59 13.82 14.53
CA LEU A 56 -8.54 12.76 14.22
C LEU A 56 -9.09 12.19 15.53
N ASN A 57 -10.00 12.92 16.18
CA ASN A 57 -10.55 12.52 17.47
C ASN A 57 -11.48 11.31 17.39
N ASP A 58 -12.32 11.27 16.36
CA ASP A 58 -13.37 10.28 16.21
C ASP A 58 -12.99 9.18 15.20
N GLU A 59 -13.78 8.11 15.16
CA GLU A 59 -13.65 7.07 14.15
C GLU A 59 -13.97 7.56 12.74
N ILE A 60 -14.75 8.64 12.64
CA ILE A 60 -15.16 9.28 11.39
C ILE A 60 -14.34 10.56 11.18
N ILE A 61 -13.78 10.72 9.99
CA ILE A 61 -13.03 11.90 9.59
C ILE A 61 -13.97 13.09 9.48
N CYS A 62 -13.67 14.16 10.20
CA CYS A 62 -14.32 15.46 10.07
C CYS A 62 -13.29 16.48 9.56
N TRP A 63 -13.39 16.84 8.30
CA TRP A 63 -12.44 17.77 7.67
C TRP A 63 -12.55 19.18 8.25
N GLU A 64 -13.74 19.61 8.62
CA GLU A 64 -14.01 20.90 9.25
C GLU A 64 -13.33 21.00 10.61
N TYR A 65 -13.41 19.92 11.41
CA TYR A 65 -12.69 19.84 12.68
C TYR A 65 -11.17 19.90 12.49
N MET A 66 -10.63 19.19 11.50
CA MET A 66 -9.21 19.23 11.19
C MET A 66 -8.75 20.64 10.78
N MET A 67 -9.55 21.35 9.99
CA MET A 67 -9.27 22.73 9.58
C MET A 67 -9.28 23.68 10.79
N ASP A 68 -10.27 23.57 11.68
CA ASP A 68 -10.32 24.39 12.90
C ASP A 68 -9.18 24.07 13.86
N TYR A 69 -8.82 22.79 14.00
CA TYR A 69 -7.68 22.36 14.81
C TYR A 69 -6.35 23.01 14.37
N TYR A 70 -6.21 23.28 13.08
CA TYR A 70 -5.01 23.91 12.49
C TYR A 70 -5.19 25.36 12.05
N LYS A 71 -6.25 26.06 12.48
CA LYS A 71 -6.55 27.44 12.05
C LYS A 71 -5.39 28.42 12.24
N ASP A 72 -4.54 28.21 13.26
CA ASP A 72 -3.35 29.02 13.53
C ASP A 72 -2.11 28.58 12.72
N LYS A 73 -2.26 27.57 11.84
CA LYS A 73 -1.18 27.02 10.99
C LYS A 73 -1.63 26.94 9.53
N PRO A 74 -1.72 28.06 8.81
CA PRO A 74 -2.24 28.11 7.43
C PRO A 74 -1.59 27.08 6.51
N TYR A 75 -0.27 26.88 6.63
CA TYR A 75 0.47 25.91 5.82
C TYR A 75 0.01 24.44 6.01
N VAL A 76 -0.59 24.10 7.16
CA VAL A 76 -1.18 22.77 7.39
C VAL A 76 -2.57 22.72 6.78
N CYS A 77 -3.34 23.80 6.91
CA CYS A 77 -4.65 23.92 6.27
C CYS A 77 -4.54 23.75 4.75
N ASP A 78 -3.57 24.40 4.10
CA ASP A 78 -3.30 24.23 2.66
C ASP A 78 -3.02 22.76 2.30
N LYS A 79 -2.31 22.02 3.17
CA LYS A 79 -2.05 20.59 2.96
C LYS A 79 -3.28 19.72 3.16
N ILE A 80 -4.20 20.10 4.05
CA ILE A 80 -5.49 19.41 4.23
C ILE A 80 -6.35 19.63 2.99
N GLU A 81 -6.48 20.86 2.51
CA GLU A 81 -7.24 21.18 1.30
C GLU A 81 -6.66 20.46 0.07
N ARG A 82 -5.34 20.46 -0.05
CA ARG A 82 -4.65 19.73 -1.12
C ARG A 82 -4.95 18.24 -1.06
N LEU A 83 -4.92 17.62 0.13
CA LEU A 83 -5.25 16.21 0.31
C LEU A 83 -6.69 15.91 -0.10
N GLN A 84 -7.66 16.74 0.29
CA GLN A 84 -9.05 16.58 -0.12
C GLN A 84 -9.21 16.68 -1.64
N TYR A 85 -8.52 17.64 -2.27
CA TYR A 85 -8.49 17.76 -3.72
C TYR A 85 -7.91 16.51 -4.38
N ASP A 86 -6.76 16.04 -3.90
CA ASP A 86 -6.08 14.85 -4.44
C ASP A 86 -6.97 13.60 -4.32
N LEU A 87 -7.63 13.40 -3.19
CA LEU A 87 -8.58 12.29 -2.99
C LEU A 87 -9.76 12.36 -3.98
N LYS A 88 -10.28 13.56 -4.23
CA LYS A 88 -11.35 13.77 -5.24
C LYS A 88 -10.86 13.44 -6.65
N MET A 89 -9.62 13.77 -6.98
CA MET A 89 -9.02 13.43 -8.28
C MET A 89 -8.82 11.93 -8.42
N LEU A 90 -8.30 11.25 -7.39
CA LEU A 90 -8.12 9.80 -7.36
C LEU A 90 -9.44 9.05 -7.60
N GLY A 91 -10.55 9.52 -7.02
CA GLY A 91 -11.87 8.91 -7.20
C GLY A 91 -12.40 8.92 -8.64
N ARG A 92 -11.73 9.67 -9.55
CA ARG A 92 -12.09 9.77 -10.97
C ARG A 92 -11.15 8.98 -11.88
N MET A 93 -10.13 8.34 -11.32
CA MET A 93 -9.07 7.64 -12.05
C MET A 93 -9.25 6.13 -11.96
N GLY A 94 -8.79 5.40 -12.96
CA GLY A 94 -8.58 3.96 -12.85
C GLY A 94 -7.35 3.62 -11.99
N PRO A 95 -7.21 2.37 -11.52
CA PRO A 95 -6.21 1.97 -10.52
C PRO A 95 -4.76 2.32 -10.91
N PHE A 96 -4.36 2.03 -12.15
CA PHE A 96 -3.02 2.33 -12.64
C PHE A 96 -2.70 3.83 -12.62
N ALA A 97 -3.63 4.65 -13.13
CA ALA A 97 -3.48 6.10 -13.17
C ALA A 97 -3.48 6.70 -11.76
N ALA A 98 -4.28 6.15 -10.86
CA ALA A 98 -4.33 6.58 -9.46
C ALA A 98 -3.00 6.31 -8.74
N ILE A 99 -2.40 5.12 -8.92
CA ILE A 99 -1.09 4.83 -8.34
C ILE A 99 -0.05 5.79 -8.90
N ASN A 100 -0.06 6.04 -10.22
CA ASN A 100 0.84 7.01 -10.83
C ASN A 100 0.68 8.43 -10.25
N TYR A 101 -0.56 8.85 -10.01
CA TYR A 101 -0.86 10.14 -9.39
C TYR A 101 -0.35 10.21 -7.94
N ILE A 102 -0.57 9.16 -7.14
CA ILE A 102 -0.06 9.07 -5.76
C ILE A 102 1.47 9.16 -5.76
N ARG A 103 2.14 8.44 -6.66
CA ARG A 103 3.60 8.43 -6.77
C ARG A 103 4.16 9.82 -7.02
N HIS A 104 3.72 10.45 -8.08
CA HIS A 104 4.40 11.63 -8.64
C HIS A 104 3.74 12.96 -8.25
N VAL A 105 2.41 13.03 -8.26
CA VAL A 105 1.69 14.28 -7.99
C VAL A 105 1.51 14.50 -6.50
N MET A 106 1.16 13.45 -5.74
CA MET A 106 1.07 13.56 -4.28
C MET A 106 2.44 13.47 -3.60
N GLY A 107 3.51 13.08 -4.33
CA GLY A 107 4.88 13.02 -3.80
C GLY A 107 5.18 11.78 -2.94
N TYR A 108 4.45 10.68 -3.14
CA TYR A 108 4.64 9.47 -2.34
C TYR A 108 5.97 8.76 -2.66
N GLU A 109 6.41 8.81 -3.92
CA GLU A 109 7.71 8.23 -4.32
C GLU A 109 8.88 8.96 -3.65
N GLU A 110 8.83 10.29 -3.57
CA GLU A 110 9.85 11.08 -2.87
C GLU A 110 9.85 10.79 -1.37
N TYR A 111 8.66 10.67 -0.77
CA TYR A 111 8.54 10.22 0.62
C TYR A 111 9.20 8.85 0.85
N LEU A 112 9.07 7.89 -0.08
CA LEU A 112 9.70 6.58 0.06
C LEU A 112 11.23 6.67 0.00
N LYS A 113 11.80 7.52 -0.85
CA LYS A 113 13.25 7.77 -0.91
C LYS A 113 13.76 8.36 0.40
N GLU A 114 13.11 9.42 0.91
CA GLU A 114 13.43 10.01 2.21
C GLU A 114 13.30 8.99 3.37
N TYR A 115 12.26 8.15 3.32
CA TYR A 115 12.06 7.10 4.31
C TYR A 115 13.16 6.04 4.26
N ALA A 116 13.57 5.61 3.07
CA ALA A 116 14.65 4.63 2.89
C ALA A 116 15.99 5.18 3.42
N GLU A 117 16.30 6.43 3.12
CA GLU A 117 17.50 7.11 3.62
C GLU A 117 17.48 7.18 5.16
N PHE A 118 16.40 7.66 5.74
CA PHE A 118 16.25 7.75 7.19
C PHE A 118 16.37 6.40 7.89
N ARG A 119 15.81 5.35 7.30
CA ARG A 119 15.82 3.98 7.85
C ARG A 119 17.07 3.19 7.46
N ARG A 120 17.96 3.74 6.65
CA ARG A 120 19.15 3.08 6.08
C ARG A 120 18.78 1.78 5.33
N MET A 121 17.70 1.84 4.57
CA MET A 121 17.20 0.77 3.71
C MET A 121 17.60 1.03 2.26
N ASN A 122 17.59 -0.02 1.43
CA ASN A 122 17.72 0.17 -0.01
C ASN A 122 16.44 0.79 -0.58
N ALA A 123 16.56 1.96 -1.20
CA ALA A 123 15.43 2.63 -1.83
C ALA A 123 14.91 1.87 -3.06
N GLU A 124 15.78 1.12 -3.75
CA GLU A 124 15.43 0.34 -4.95
C GLU A 124 14.39 -0.73 -4.62
N ASP A 125 14.51 -1.41 -3.47
CA ASP A 125 13.57 -2.45 -3.04
C ASP A 125 12.15 -1.87 -2.85
N LEU A 126 12.06 -0.65 -2.30
CA LEU A 126 10.78 0.04 -2.12
C LEU A 126 10.18 0.51 -3.45
N MET A 127 11.06 0.94 -4.37
CA MET A 127 10.63 1.33 -5.72
C MET A 127 10.18 0.12 -6.53
N GLU A 128 10.85 -1.02 -6.42
CA GLU A 128 10.45 -2.26 -7.05
C GLU A 128 9.07 -2.71 -6.58
N ALA A 129 8.82 -2.75 -5.28
CA ALA A 129 7.50 -3.06 -4.73
C ALA A 129 6.42 -2.09 -5.24
N LEU A 130 6.72 -0.80 -5.34
CA LEU A 130 5.80 0.21 -5.85
C LEU A 130 5.54 0.02 -7.37
N ASN A 131 6.56 -0.35 -8.15
CA ASN A 131 6.44 -0.65 -9.57
C ASN A 131 5.56 -1.89 -9.79
N GLU A 132 5.80 -2.97 -9.05
CA GLU A 132 5.00 -4.19 -9.15
C GLU A 132 3.52 -3.93 -8.81
N LEU A 133 3.26 -3.13 -7.76
CA LEU A 133 1.89 -2.73 -7.40
C LEU A 133 1.21 -1.95 -8.53
N GLN A 134 1.92 -1.02 -9.15
CA GLN A 134 1.38 -0.24 -10.26
C GLN A 134 1.13 -1.12 -11.49
N GLU A 135 2.05 -2.02 -11.83
CA GLU A 135 1.87 -2.95 -12.94
C GLU A 135 0.71 -3.93 -12.69
N SER A 136 0.52 -4.42 -11.47
CA SER A 136 -0.61 -5.28 -11.11
C SER A 136 -1.97 -4.63 -11.39
N ALA A 137 -2.02 -3.30 -11.36
CA ALA A 137 -3.23 -2.52 -11.59
C ALA A 137 -3.51 -2.22 -13.09
N ARG A 138 -2.53 -2.46 -13.97
CA ARG A 138 -2.59 -2.03 -15.39
C ARG A 138 -3.75 -2.64 -16.18
N ALA A 139 -4.10 -3.89 -15.89
CA ALA A 139 -5.15 -4.61 -16.62
C ALA A 139 -6.57 -4.21 -16.22
N TYR A 140 -6.74 -3.44 -15.14
CA TYR A 140 -8.05 -3.17 -14.53
C TYR A 140 -8.47 -1.73 -14.76
N LYS A 141 -9.77 -1.56 -15.08
CA LYS A 141 -10.36 -0.23 -15.33
C LYS A 141 -10.92 0.40 -14.07
N THR A 142 -11.40 -0.42 -13.14
CA THR A 142 -12.03 0.02 -11.90
C THR A 142 -11.32 -0.51 -10.68
N TYR A 143 -11.49 0.17 -9.54
CA TYR A 143 -10.94 -0.28 -8.27
C TYR A 143 -11.53 -1.63 -7.83
N ASP A 144 -12.83 -1.84 -8.07
CA ASP A 144 -13.51 -3.08 -7.70
C ASP A 144 -12.93 -4.29 -8.44
N GLU A 145 -12.65 -4.15 -9.75
CA GLU A 145 -12.00 -5.20 -10.54
C GLU A 145 -10.61 -5.53 -9.99
N TRP A 146 -9.82 -4.50 -9.67
CA TRP A 146 -8.48 -4.70 -9.12
C TRP A 146 -8.51 -5.29 -7.71
N PHE A 147 -9.41 -4.84 -6.84
CA PHE A 147 -9.59 -5.44 -5.51
C PHE A 147 -10.06 -6.89 -5.59
N ALA A 148 -10.97 -7.22 -6.49
CA ALA A 148 -11.39 -8.60 -6.71
C ALA A 148 -10.23 -9.51 -7.18
N TYR A 149 -9.33 -8.98 -8.00
CA TYR A 149 -8.09 -9.68 -8.37
C TYR A 149 -7.20 -9.94 -7.15
N MET A 150 -6.96 -8.92 -6.32
CA MET A 150 -6.12 -9.06 -5.13
C MET A 150 -6.66 -10.10 -4.15
N GLU A 151 -7.98 -10.13 -3.93
CA GLU A 151 -8.62 -11.13 -3.08
C GLU A 151 -8.44 -12.56 -3.63
N ARG A 152 -8.55 -12.74 -4.94
CA ARG A 152 -8.28 -14.05 -5.58
C ARG A 152 -6.82 -14.44 -5.42
N TYR A 153 -5.89 -13.52 -5.71
CA TYR A 153 -4.45 -13.75 -5.57
C TYR A 153 -4.10 -14.16 -4.14
N LYS A 154 -4.66 -13.48 -3.15
CA LYS A 154 -4.46 -13.82 -1.74
C LYS A 154 -4.94 -15.24 -1.42
N LYS A 155 -6.13 -15.61 -1.88
CA LYS A 155 -6.67 -16.99 -1.68
C LYS A 155 -5.78 -18.05 -2.31
N GLU A 156 -5.33 -17.82 -3.55
CA GLU A 156 -4.43 -18.73 -4.24
C GLU A 156 -3.10 -18.91 -3.51
N MET A 157 -2.53 -17.81 -3.01
CA MET A 157 -1.30 -17.85 -2.22
C MET A 157 -1.49 -18.60 -0.90
N ASP A 158 -2.60 -18.38 -0.20
CA ASP A 158 -2.91 -19.07 1.04
C ASP A 158 -3.13 -20.58 0.82
N GLU A 159 -3.77 -20.95 -0.29
CA GLU A 159 -3.94 -22.37 -0.68
C GLU A 159 -2.60 -23.01 -1.04
N MET A 160 -1.73 -22.32 -1.80
CA MET A 160 -0.39 -22.81 -2.10
C MET A 160 0.44 -23.02 -0.82
N ARG A 161 0.38 -22.09 0.13
CA ARG A 161 1.05 -22.21 1.43
C ARG A 161 0.56 -23.43 2.21
N LYS A 162 -0.76 -23.68 2.24
CA LYS A 162 -1.34 -24.86 2.90
C LYS A 162 -0.86 -26.14 2.24
N ARG A 163 -0.93 -26.25 0.91
CA ARG A 163 -0.45 -27.44 0.18
C ARG A 163 1.04 -27.70 0.44
N GLN A 164 1.88 -26.66 0.49
CA GLN A 164 3.31 -26.80 0.80
C GLN A 164 3.57 -27.28 2.24
N GLN A 165 2.70 -26.92 3.20
CA GLN A 165 2.79 -27.41 4.58
C GLN A 165 2.37 -28.87 4.72
N GLU A 166 1.44 -29.35 3.88
CA GLU A 166 0.95 -30.73 3.89
C GLU A 166 1.93 -31.73 3.25
N VAL A 167 2.87 -31.26 2.43
CA VAL A 167 3.91 -32.11 1.83
C VAL A 167 4.93 -32.50 2.91
N LYS A 168 4.78 -33.69 3.49
CA LYS A 168 5.68 -34.23 4.52
C LYS A 168 7.01 -34.74 3.95
N GLU A 169 7.01 -35.20 2.69
CA GLU A 169 8.21 -35.72 1.99
C GLU A 169 8.31 -35.05 0.61
N GLY A 170 9.48 -34.47 0.30
CA GLY A 170 9.73 -33.81 -0.97
C GLY A 170 11.08 -33.11 -1.02
N VAL A 171 11.47 -32.62 -2.19
CA VAL A 171 12.71 -31.87 -2.39
C VAL A 171 12.56 -30.47 -1.75
N HIS A 172 13.50 -30.12 -0.87
CA HIS A 172 13.57 -28.78 -0.29
C HIS A 172 14.28 -27.84 -1.25
N LEU A 173 13.55 -26.86 -1.78
CA LEU A 173 14.11 -25.72 -2.53
C LEU A 173 14.33 -24.57 -1.55
N ALA A 174 15.57 -24.10 -1.48
CA ALA A 174 15.97 -22.96 -0.65
C ALA A 174 16.89 -22.04 -1.45
N THR A 175 16.86 -20.74 -1.17
CA THR A 175 17.86 -19.82 -1.72
C THR A 175 19.22 -20.08 -1.09
N MET A 176 20.32 -19.72 -1.77
CA MET A 176 21.69 -19.91 -1.23
C MET A 176 21.91 -19.22 0.12
N HIS A 177 21.13 -18.18 0.43
CA HIS A 177 21.19 -17.48 1.73
C HIS A 177 20.50 -18.25 2.85
N SER A 178 19.37 -18.89 2.57
CA SER A 178 18.62 -19.68 3.56
C SER A 178 19.17 -21.11 3.76
N SER A 179 20.06 -21.58 2.87
CA SER A 179 20.72 -22.89 3.02
C SER A 179 21.94 -22.87 3.93
N LYS A 180 22.41 -21.69 4.36
CA LYS A 180 23.53 -21.47 5.29
C LYS A 180 23.06 -21.32 6.74
N GLY A 181 22.05 -22.09 7.13
CA GLY A 181 21.46 -22.07 8.46
C GLY A 181 22.33 -22.56 9.58
#